data_a520960f6391bb0c52f389e0d5f06053
#
_entry.id   a520960f6391bb0c52f389e0d5f06053
#
_cell.length_a   1.000
_cell.length_b   1.000
_cell.length_c   1.000
_cell.angle_alpha   90.00
_cell.angle_beta   90.00
_cell.angle_gamma   90.00
#
_symmetry.space_group_name_H-M   'P 1'
#
loop_
_entity.id
_entity.type
_entity.pdbx_description
1 polymer ?
#
loop_
_entity_poly.entity_id
_entity_poly.type
_entity_poly.pdbx_seq_one_letter_code
_entity_poly.pdbx_strand_id
1 'polypeptide(L)'
;DPILGPEMKSTGEVMGVGDTFGEAYDKAQLGANSAIPSSGRVFISLRDCDKADGVIVAKSFTALGFELVATRGTAAVISQAGLKVDVVNKVAEGRPHIVDMIKNDGVTLVLNTTEGKQAIKDSASIRRSAENHSVYYTTTLSGGEAICLALEARKKQGQQVRRLQDLHLRVQR
;
A
#
# COMPACT_ATOMS: atom_id res chain seq x y z
N ASP A 1 1.40 -21.52 -16.01
CA ASP A 1 0.53 -21.75 -17.16
C ASP A 1 -0.30 -20.51 -17.41
N PRO A 2 -0.21 -19.85 -18.56
CA PRO A 2 -0.93 -18.63 -18.86
C PRO A 2 -2.42 -18.84 -19.21
N ILE A 3 -2.89 -20.07 -19.21
CA ILE A 3 -4.29 -20.37 -19.53
C ILE A 3 -5.16 -19.99 -18.33
N LEU A 4 -6.01 -18.99 -18.52
CA LEU A 4 -6.99 -18.56 -17.53
C LEU A 4 -8.10 -19.60 -17.41
N GLY A 5 -8.30 -20.11 -16.20
CA GLY A 5 -9.33 -21.07 -15.88
C GLY A 5 -9.97 -20.79 -14.52
N PRO A 6 -11.08 -21.46 -14.19
CA PRO A 6 -11.73 -21.29 -12.88
C PRO A 6 -10.99 -22.02 -11.75
N GLU A 7 -9.91 -22.72 -12.04
CA GLU A 7 -9.17 -23.52 -11.07
C GLU A 7 -8.18 -22.67 -10.30
N MET A 8 -8.25 -22.74 -8.98
CA MET A 8 -7.21 -22.18 -8.10
C MET A 8 -6.03 -23.13 -7.98
N LYS A 9 -4.79 -22.60 -7.99
CA LYS A 9 -3.56 -23.37 -7.78
C LYS A 9 -3.18 -23.45 -6.32
N SER A 10 -3.77 -22.59 -5.49
CA SER A 10 -3.64 -22.62 -4.04
C SER A 10 -4.97 -22.24 -3.39
N THR A 11 -5.16 -22.58 -2.12
CA THR A 11 -6.35 -22.17 -1.37
C THR A 11 -6.29 -20.66 -1.09
N GLY A 12 -7.38 -19.94 -1.38
CA GLY A 12 -7.51 -18.52 -1.07
C GLY A 12 -6.77 -17.60 -2.05
N GLU A 13 -6.63 -17.98 -3.31
CA GLU A 13 -6.11 -17.11 -4.36
C GLU A 13 -7.22 -16.38 -5.11
N VAL A 14 -6.90 -15.21 -5.63
CA VAL A 14 -7.76 -14.41 -6.51
C VAL A 14 -6.95 -13.92 -7.70
N MET A 15 -7.64 -13.61 -8.79
CA MET A 15 -7.02 -13.13 -10.01
C MET A 15 -7.57 -11.76 -10.38
N GLY A 16 -6.68 -10.79 -10.60
CA GLY A 16 -7.00 -9.52 -11.21
C GLY A 16 -6.51 -9.50 -12.67
N VAL A 17 -7.36 -9.04 -13.59
CA VAL A 17 -7.02 -8.92 -15.01
C VAL A 17 -7.22 -7.49 -15.46
N GLY A 18 -6.21 -6.91 -16.13
CA GLY A 18 -6.23 -5.56 -16.66
C GLY A 18 -5.31 -5.41 -17.86
N ASP A 19 -5.43 -4.30 -18.59
CA ASP A 19 -4.53 -3.94 -19.69
C ASP A 19 -3.20 -3.38 -19.17
N THR A 20 -3.17 -2.95 -17.90
CA THR A 20 -1.98 -2.49 -17.20
C THR A 20 -1.81 -3.24 -15.87
N PHE A 21 -0.57 -3.26 -15.37
CA PHE A 21 -0.28 -3.84 -14.05
C PHE A 21 -1.13 -3.18 -12.95
N GLY A 22 -1.24 -1.84 -12.94
CA GLY A 22 -2.01 -1.11 -11.94
C GLY A 22 -3.49 -1.52 -11.92
N GLU A 23 -4.11 -1.67 -13.11
CA GLU A 23 -5.50 -2.15 -13.22
C GLU A 23 -5.66 -3.59 -12.70
N ALA A 24 -4.76 -4.49 -13.10
CA ALA A 24 -4.79 -5.88 -12.67
C ALA A 24 -4.57 -6.00 -11.15
N TYR A 25 -3.62 -5.26 -10.60
CA TYR A 25 -3.34 -5.25 -9.18
C TYR A 25 -4.50 -4.70 -8.35
N ASP A 26 -5.12 -3.59 -8.78
CA ASP A 26 -6.30 -3.01 -8.13
C ASP A 26 -7.46 -4.02 -8.03
N LYS A 27 -7.75 -4.70 -9.13
CA LYS A 27 -8.80 -5.73 -9.19
C LYS A 27 -8.47 -6.95 -8.32
N ALA A 28 -7.19 -7.37 -8.28
CA ALA A 28 -6.76 -8.47 -7.43
C ALA A 28 -6.93 -8.11 -5.94
N GLN A 29 -6.56 -6.89 -5.54
CA GLN A 29 -6.74 -6.43 -4.17
C GLN A 29 -8.22 -6.36 -3.78
N LEU A 30 -9.07 -5.86 -4.68
CA LEU A 30 -10.52 -5.82 -4.46
C LEU A 30 -11.10 -7.24 -4.34
N GLY A 31 -10.70 -8.16 -5.21
CA GLY A 31 -11.11 -9.57 -5.15
C GLY A 31 -10.66 -10.29 -3.87
N ALA A 32 -9.54 -9.87 -3.28
CA ALA A 32 -9.03 -10.36 -2.00
C ALA A 32 -9.69 -9.71 -0.77
N ASN A 33 -10.76 -8.92 -0.95
CA ASN A 33 -11.37 -8.10 0.12
C ASN A 33 -10.39 -7.14 0.81
N SER A 34 -9.35 -6.73 0.11
CA SER A 34 -8.33 -5.80 0.59
C SER A 34 -8.32 -4.55 -0.30
N ALA A 35 -9.46 -3.85 -0.37
CA ALA A 35 -9.60 -2.68 -1.21
C ALA A 35 -8.59 -1.58 -0.84
N ILE A 36 -7.83 -1.10 -1.84
CA ILE A 36 -6.89 0.00 -1.65
C ILE A 36 -7.68 1.29 -1.40
N PRO A 37 -7.42 2.03 -0.31
CA PRO A 37 -8.11 3.30 -0.04
C PRO A 37 -7.79 4.33 -1.12
N SER A 38 -8.75 5.15 -1.51
CA SER A 38 -8.60 6.17 -2.55
C SER A 38 -8.15 7.53 -2.03
N SER A 39 -8.16 7.72 -0.72
CA SER A 39 -7.79 8.99 -0.06
C SER A 39 -7.48 8.75 1.42
N GLY A 40 -7.04 9.79 2.10
CA GLY A 40 -6.77 9.78 3.52
C GLY A 40 -5.30 10.00 3.81
N ARG A 41 -4.81 9.34 4.86
CA ARG A 41 -3.47 9.57 5.39
C ARG A 41 -2.63 8.30 5.30
N VAL A 42 -1.42 8.41 4.71
CA VAL A 42 -0.46 7.30 4.59
C VAL A 42 0.60 7.42 5.67
N PHE A 43 0.74 6.41 6.51
CA PHE A 43 1.88 6.30 7.41
C PHE A 43 3.05 5.62 6.71
N ILE A 44 4.23 6.26 6.75
CA ILE A 44 5.47 5.77 6.14
C ILE A 44 6.56 5.61 7.20
N SER A 45 7.10 4.40 7.32
CA SER A 45 8.25 4.11 8.17
C SER A 45 9.23 3.24 7.42
N LEU A 46 10.40 3.77 7.11
CA LEU A 46 11.39 3.14 6.25
C LEU A 46 12.67 2.81 7.00
N ARG A 47 13.25 1.65 6.71
CA ARG A 47 14.62 1.33 7.07
C ARG A 47 15.59 2.23 6.28
N ASP A 48 16.82 2.37 6.74
CA ASP A 48 17.74 3.39 6.22
C ASP A 48 18.07 3.20 4.73
N CYS A 49 18.26 1.98 4.25
CA CYS A 49 18.54 1.71 2.84
C CYS A 49 17.37 2.00 1.89
N ASP A 50 16.13 2.04 2.40
CA ASP A 50 14.93 2.30 1.59
C ASP A 50 14.54 3.78 1.53
N LYS A 51 15.20 4.66 2.30
CA LYS A 51 14.77 6.05 2.45
C LYS A 51 14.86 6.86 1.16
N ALA A 52 15.91 6.64 0.36
CA ALA A 52 16.10 7.36 -0.90
C ALA A 52 14.98 7.06 -1.91
N ASP A 53 14.71 5.77 -2.14
CA ASP A 53 13.66 5.32 -3.06
C ASP A 53 12.26 5.57 -2.49
N GLY A 54 12.12 5.53 -1.15
CA GLY A 54 10.88 5.84 -0.46
C GLY A 54 10.39 7.27 -0.65
N VAL A 55 11.26 8.22 -0.95
CA VAL A 55 10.88 9.58 -1.33
C VAL A 55 10.09 9.59 -2.64
N ILE A 56 10.43 8.73 -3.59
CA ILE A 56 9.72 8.61 -4.87
C ILE A 56 8.29 8.14 -4.61
N VAL A 57 8.13 7.11 -3.78
CA VAL A 57 6.81 6.59 -3.38
C VAL A 57 6.01 7.63 -2.61
N ALA A 58 6.63 8.39 -1.71
CA ALA A 58 5.98 9.47 -0.98
C ALA A 58 5.48 10.59 -1.91
N LYS A 59 6.25 10.95 -2.95
CA LYS A 59 5.83 11.90 -4.00
C LYS A 59 4.59 11.40 -4.74
N SER A 60 4.57 10.13 -5.11
CA SER A 60 3.43 9.50 -5.79
C SER A 60 2.17 9.52 -4.93
N PHE A 61 2.26 9.20 -3.65
CA PHE A 61 1.12 9.32 -2.72
C PHE A 61 0.62 10.76 -2.59
N THR A 62 1.53 11.74 -2.48
CA THR A 62 1.16 13.16 -2.44
C THR A 62 0.46 13.62 -3.71
N ALA A 63 0.95 13.20 -4.90
CA ALA A 63 0.33 13.51 -6.19
C ALA A 63 -1.06 12.86 -6.34
N LEU A 64 -1.30 11.75 -5.68
CA LEU A 64 -2.60 11.08 -5.61
C LEU A 64 -3.57 11.75 -4.62
N GLY A 65 -3.08 12.68 -3.79
CA GLY A 65 -3.89 13.45 -2.85
C GLY A 65 -3.89 12.92 -1.41
N PHE A 66 -2.96 12.01 -1.06
CA PHE A 66 -2.80 11.55 0.31
C PHE A 66 -2.00 12.54 1.15
N GLU A 67 -2.35 12.65 2.42
CA GLU A 67 -1.52 13.28 3.44
C GLU A 67 -0.47 12.28 3.94
N LEU A 68 0.73 12.77 4.26
CA LEU A 68 1.82 11.93 4.71
C LEU A 68 2.05 12.08 6.21
N VAL A 69 2.21 10.94 6.88
CA VAL A 69 2.65 10.84 8.27
C VAL A 69 3.83 9.88 8.31
N ALA A 70 4.90 10.21 9.01
CA ALA A 70 6.08 9.35 9.05
C ALA A 70 6.78 9.35 10.42
N THR A 71 7.57 8.30 10.68
CA THR A 71 8.50 8.30 11.81
C THR A 71 9.59 9.37 11.60
N ARG A 72 10.12 9.92 12.68
CA ARG A 72 11.06 11.06 12.67
C ARG A 72 12.17 10.94 11.61
N GLY A 73 12.86 9.81 11.55
CA GLY A 73 13.96 9.60 10.59
C GLY A 73 13.49 9.53 9.12
N THR A 74 12.31 8.98 8.87
CA THR A 74 11.69 8.95 7.54
C THR A 74 11.14 10.32 7.16
N ALA A 75 10.49 11.01 8.10
CA ALA A 75 9.95 12.35 7.88
C ALA A 75 11.06 13.37 7.54
N ALA A 76 12.22 13.27 8.16
CA ALA A 76 13.35 14.14 7.85
C ALA A 76 13.75 14.06 6.37
N VAL A 77 13.85 12.86 5.80
CA VAL A 77 14.22 12.65 4.40
C VAL A 77 13.11 13.12 3.45
N ILE A 78 11.86 12.84 3.78
CA ILE A 78 10.68 13.26 3.00
C ILE A 78 10.59 14.81 2.99
N SER A 79 10.78 15.48 4.14
CA SER A 79 10.78 16.94 4.25
C SER A 79 11.92 17.58 3.48
N GLN A 80 13.13 17.01 3.51
CA GLN A 80 14.27 17.47 2.71
C GLN A 80 14.00 17.44 1.21
N ALA A 81 13.13 16.52 0.76
CA ALA A 81 12.67 16.45 -0.63
C ALA A 81 11.55 17.46 -0.96
N GLY A 82 11.20 18.36 -0.03
CA GLY A 82 10.20 19.41 -0.23
C GLY A 82 8.74 18.97 -0.03
N LEU A 83 8.50 17.78 0.53
CA LEU A 83 7.15 17.28 0.78
C LEU A 83 6.68 17.62 2.20
N LYS A 84 5.40 17.98 2.33
CA LYS A 84 4.77 18.15 3.63
C LYS A 84 4.51 16.77 4.25
N VAL A 85 4.96 16.58 5.50
CA VAL A 85 4.79 15.32 6.24
C VAL A 85 4.67 15.61 7.73
N ASP A 86 3.71 14.99 8.39
CA ASP A 86 3.56 15.06 9.85
C ASP A 86 4.44 13.98 10.50
N VAL A 87 4.99 14.32 11.67
CA VAL A 87 5.84 13.39 12.45
C VAL A 87 5.00 12.66 13.48
N VAL A 88 5.19 11.35 13.58
CA VAL A 88 4.60 10.52 14.63
C VAL A 88 5.67 9.68 15.33
N ASN A 89 5.47 9.42 16.62
CA ASN A 89 6.38 8.58 17.39
C ASN A 89 6.30 7.11 16.96
N LYS A 90 7.44 6.43 17.05
CA LYS A 90 7.45 4.95 17.05
C LYS A 90 6.80 4.42 18.33
N VAL A 91 6.36 3.16 18.30
CA VAL A 91 5.71 2.53 19.47
C VAL A 91 6.60 2.58 20.72
N ALA A 92 7.91 2.41 20.58
CA ALA A 92 8.87 2.45 21.68
C ALA A 92 9.24 3.88 22.17
N GLU A 93 8.84 4.94 21.44
CA GLU A 93 9.18 6.33 21.76
C GLU A 93 8.14 7.02 22.67
N GLY A 94 7.06 6.34 23.01
CA GLY A 94 5.99 6.85 23.86
C GLY A 94 4.75 7.34 23.11
N ARG A 95 3.71 7.70 23.84
CA ARG A 95 2.42 8.15 23.30
C ARG A 95 2.36 9.67 23.11
N PRO A 96 1.58 10.17 22.14
CA PRO A 96 0.87 9.41 21.10
C PRO A 96 1.81 8.81 20.06
N HIS A 97 1.53 7.58 19.60
CA HIS A 97 2.31 6.88 18.59
C HIS A 97 1.41 6.31 17.47
N ILE A 98 2.02 5.71 16.45
CA ILE A 98 1.30 5.25 15.27
C ILE A 98 0.13 4.30 15.57
N VAL A 99 0.24 3.43 16.56
CA VAL A 99 -0.87 2.52 16.92
C VAL A 99 -2.07 3.29 17.48
N ASP A 100 -1.83 4.39 18.21
CA ASP A 100 -2.91 5.26 18.68
C ASP A 100 -3.61 5.97 17.51
N MET A 101 -2.83 6.39 16.47
CA MET A 101 -3.40 6.98 15.26
C MET A 101 -4.25 5.98 14.48
N ILE A 102 -3.80 4.73 14.32
CA ILE A 102 -4.55 3.67 13.65
C ILE A 102 -5.89 3.43 14.37
N LYS A 103 -5.86 3.33 15.71
CA LYS A 103 -7.08 3.12 16.53
C LYS A 103 -8.10 4.26 16.47
N ASN A 104 -7.64 5.45 16.15
CA ASN A 104 -8.47 6.64 16.03
C ASN A 104 -8.80 7.01 14.58
N ASP A 105 -8.72 6.05 13.65
CA ASP A 105 -8.98 6.22 12.22
C ASP A 105 -8.15 7.35 11.55
N GLY A 106 -7.02 7.68 12.16
CA GLY A 106 -6.13 8.74 11.69
C GLY A 106 -5.22 8.35 10.52
N VAL A 107 -5.25 7.08 10.10
CA VAL A 107 -4.43 6.53 9.01
C VAL A 107 -5.24 5.50 8.22
N THR A 108 -5.19 5.57 6.90
CA THR A 108 -5.89 4.65 6.00
C THR A 108 -4.96 3.63 5.33
N LEU A 109 -3.67 3.96 5.23
CA LEU A 109 -2.65 3.11 4.60
C LEU A 109 -1.34 3.16 5.38
N VAL A 110 -0.69 2.00 5.50
CA VAL A 110 0.61 1.85 6.16
C VAL A 110 1.63 1.27 5.18
N LEU A 111 2.73 1.98 4.97
CA LEU A 111 3.94 1.49 4.32
C LEU A 111 5.05 1.40 5.39
N ASN A 112 5.39 0.20 5.80
CA ASN A 112 6.35 -0.02 6.87
C ASN A 112 7.40 -1.06 6.49
N THR A 113 8.58 -0.61 6.11
CA THR A 113 9.74 -1.48 5.87
C THR A 113 10.54 -1.61 7.15
N THR A 114 10.97 -2.81 7.50
CA THR A 114 11.63 -3.08 8.77
C THR A 114 12.96 -3.81 8.60
N GLU A 115 13.91 -3.48 9.46
CA GLU A 115 15.19 -4.17 9.56
C GLU A 115 15.58 -4.34 11.04
N GLY A 116 16.02 -5.56 11.39
CA GLY A 116 16.47 -5.90 12.74
C GLY A 116 15.34 -6.36 13.68
N LYS A 117 15.75 -7.10 14.73
CA LYS A 117 14.83 -7.79 15.65
C LYS A 117 13.85 -6.85 16.39
N GLN A 118 14.31 -5.66 16.80
CA GLN A 118 13.45 -4.72 17.53
C GLN A 118 12.41 -4.07 16.60
N ALA A 119 12.82 -3.66 15.40
CA ALA A 119 11.91 -3.10 14.42
C ALA A 119 10.83 -4.11 13.98
N ILE A 120 11.16 -5.41 13.92
CA ILE A 120 10.19 -6.49 13.65
C ILE A 120 9.16 -6.59 14.78
N LYS A 121 9.56 -6.48 16.05
CA LYS A 121 8.63 -6.51 17.19
C LYS A 121 7.67 -5.30 17.18
N ASP A 122 8.20 -4.10 16.95
CA ASP A 122 7.39 -2.89 16.85
C ASP A 122 6.43 -2.96 15.65
N SER A 123 6.90 -3.48 14.52
CA SER A 123 6.10 -3.74 13.32
C SER A 123 4.95 -4.72 13.56
N ALA A 124 5.13 -5.71 14.43
CA ALA A 124 4.08 -6.68 14.74
C ALA A 124 2.86 -6.01 15.40
N SER A 125 3.09 -5.02 16.28
CA SER A 125 2.00 -4.27 16.92
C SER A 125 1.26 -3.35 15.93
N ILE A 126 1.99 -2.71 15.02
CA ILE A 126 1.44 -1.87 13.95
C ILE A 126 0.59 -2.73 13.01
N ARG A 127 1.13 -3.87 12.55
CA ARG A 127 0.43 -4.80 11.65
C ARG A 127 -0.87 -5.32 12.27
N ARG A 128 -0.82 -5.81 13.51
CA ARG A 128 -2.01 -6.29 14.22
C ARG A 128 -3.06 -5.19 14.38
N SER A 129 -2.62 -3.97 14.68
CA SER A 129 -3.54 -2.83 14.79
C SER A 129 -4.15 -2.48 13.43
N ALA A 130 -3.36 -2.46 12.35
CA ALA A 130 -3.85 -2.20 11.01
C ALA A 130 -4.88 -3.25 10.56
N GLU A 131 -4.60 -4.53 10.81
CA GLU A 131 -5.51 -5.65 10.53
C GLU A 131 -6.84 -5.52 11.28
N ASN A 132 -6.79 -5.26 12.60
CA ASN A 132 -7.98 -5.11 13.43
C ASN A 132 -8.86 -3.90 13.07
N HIS A 133 -8.29 -2.88 12.43
CA HIS A 133 -9.00 -1.66 12.04
C HIS A 133 -9.16 -1.52 10.52
N SER A 134 -8.93 -2.62 9.77
CA SER A 134 -9.06 -2.65 8.31
C SER A 134 -8.22 -1.56 7.58
N VAL A 135 -7.07 -1.20 8.15
CA VAL A 135 -6.12 -0.27 7.53
C VAL A 135 -5.24 -1.04 6.55
N TYR A 136 -5.15 -0.58 5.32
CA TYR A 136 -4.34 -1.22 4.29
C TYR A 136 -2.85 -1.20 4.66
N TYR A 137 -2.17 -2.33 4.51
CA TYR A 137 -0.80 -2.50 4.99
C TYR A 137 0.11 -3.10 3.91
N THR A 138 1.30 -2.49 3.70
CA THR A 138 2.37 -3.05 2.88
C THR A 138 3.73 -2.96 3.57
N THR A 139 4.62 -3.92 3.29
CA THR A 139 5.92 -4.05 3.96
C THR A 139 7.11 -3.75 3.06
N THR A 140 6.87 -3.42 1.80
CA THR A 140 7.92 -3.20 0.79
C THR A 140 7.67 -1.93 -0.01
N LEU A 141 8.75 -1.32 -0.51
CA LEU A 141 8.63 -0.18 -1.44
C LEU A 141 7.92 -0.57 -2.72
N SER A 142 8.24 -1.74 -3.28
CA SER A 142 7.55 -2.25 -4.49
C SER A 142 6.05 -2.43 -4.27
N GLY A 143 5.63 -2.83 -3.04
CA GLY A 143 4.22 -2.82 -2.66
C GLY A 143 3.61 -1.42 -2.63
N GLY A 144 4.35 -0.43 -2.13
CA GLY A 144 3.95 0.98 -2.17
C GLY A 144 3.81 1.52 -3.60
N GLU A 145 4.74 1.19 -4.47
CA GLU A 145 4.70 1.54 -5.91
C GLU A 145 3.50 0.88 -6.60
N ALA A 146 3.27 -0.41 -6.35
CA ALA A 146 2.13 -1.14 -6.90
C ALA A 146 0.79 -0.50 -6.50
N ILE A 147 0.66 -0.04 -5.25
CA ILE A 147 -0.50 0.70 -4.75
C ILE A 147 -0.66 2.01 -5.54
N CYS A 148 0.41 2.79 -5.73
CA CYS A 148 0.36 4.04 -6.49
C CYS A 148 -0.10 3.80 -7.93
N LEU A 149 0.47 2.80 -8.63
CA LEU A 149 0.07 2.42 -9.98
C LEU A 149 -1.41 1.99 -10.06
N ALA A 150 -1.89 1.25 -9.06
CA ALA A 150 -3.28 0.85 -8.97
C ALA A 150 -4.22 2.06 -8.84
N LEU A 151 -3.89 2.99 -7.96
CA LEU A 151 -4.67 4.21 -7.73
C LEU A 151 -4.65 5.14 -8.95
N GLU A 152 -3.52 5.25 -9.63
CA GLU A 152 -3.41 6.00 -10.89
C GLU A 152 -4.30 5.38 -11.99
N ALA A 153 -4.27 4.06 -12.14
CA ALA A 153 -5.12 3.36 -13.11
C ALA A 153 -6.60 3.57 -12.80
N ARG A 154 -6.98 3.43 -11.52
CA ARG A 154 -8.36 3.68 -11.05
C ARG A 154 -8.81 5.12 -11.33
N LYS A 155 -7.94 6.10 -11.11
CA LYS A 155 -8.23 7.52 -11.35
C LYS A 155 -8.41 7.83 -12.83
N LYS A 156 -7.65 7.15 -13.72
CA LYS A 156 -7.70 7.38 -15.18
C LYS A 156 -8.89 6.73 -15.87
N GLN A 157 -9.24 5.51 -15.48
CA GLN A 157 -10.18 4.67 -16.25
C GLN A 157 -11.38 4.18 -15.43
N GLY A 158 -11.38 4.40 -14.12
CA GLY A 158 -12.35 3.77 -13.22
C GLY A 158 -12.17 2.24 -13.15
N GLN A 159 -13.05 1.58 -12.44
CA GLN A 159 -13.07 0.11 -12.37
C GLN A 159 -13.88 -0.45 -13.54
N GLN A 160 -13.21 -1.18 -14.43
CA GLN A 160 -13.86 -1.84 -15.57
C GLN A 160 -14.05 -3.34 -15.28
N VAL A 161 -15.28 -3.81 -15.39
CA VAL A 161 -15.60 -5.25 -15.35
C VAL A 161 -15.54 -5.81 -16.76
N ARG A 162 -14.87 -6.95 -16.93
CA ARG A 162 -14.74 -7.66 -18.21
C ARG A 162 -15.17 -9.11 -18.03
N ARG A 163 -15.81 -9.67 -19.04
CA ARG A 163 -16.13 -11.10 -19.03
C ARG A 163 -14.87 -11.92 -19.32
N LEU A 164 -14.72 -13.04 -18.62
CA LEU A 164 -13.59 -13.96 -18.82
C LEU A 164 -13.52 -14.48 -20.26
N GLN A 165 -14.68 -14.73 -20.87
CA GLN A 165 -14.80 -15.18 -22.26
C GLN A 165 -14.21 -14.18 -23.27
N ASP A 166 -14.36 -12.88 -23.03
CA ASP A 166 -13.81 -11.83 -23.91
C ASP A 166 -12.26 -11.80 -23.85
N LEU A 167 -11.68 -12.22 -22.74
CA LEU A 167 -10.22 -12.33 -22.59
C LEU A 167 -9.67 -13.52 -23.38
N HIS A 168 -10.36 -14.67 -23.38
CA HIS A 168 -9.97 -15.85 -24.16
C HIS A 168 -9.96 -15.56 -25.67
N LEU A 169 -10.92 -14.80 -26.18
CA LEU A 169 -10.98 -14.42 -27.61
C LEU A 169 -9.80 -13.54 -28.05
N ARG A 170 -9.16 -12.80 -27.15
CA ARG A 170 -7.98 -11.97 -27.43
C ARG A 170 -6.68 -12.77 -27.54
N VAL A 171 -6.59 -13.90 -26.84
CA VAL A 171 -5.40 -14.76 -26.83
C VAL A 171 -5.31 -15.64 -28.07
N GLN A 172 -6.43 -15.86 -28.75
CA GLN A 172 -6.52 -16.69 -29.98
C GLN A 172 -6.22 -15.90 -31.27
N ARG A 173 -5.92 -14.61 -31.19
CA ARG A 173 -5.50 -13.75 -32.29
C ARG A 173 -4.02 -13.39 -32.18
#